data_0a9f02b506afb9c13fbffcc847aee25b
#
_entry.id   0a9f02b506afb9c13fbffcc847aee25b
#
_cell.length_a   1.000
_cell.length_b   1.000
_cell.length_c   1.000
_cell.angle_alpha   90.00
_cell.angle_beta   90.00
_cell.angle_gamma   90.00
#
_symmetry.space_group_name_H-M   'P 1'
#
loop_
_entity.id
_entity.type
_entity.pdbx_description
1 polymer ?
#
loop_
_entity_poly.entity_id
_entity_poly.type
_entity_poly.pdbx_seq_one_letter_code
_entity_poly.pdbx_strand_id
1 'polypeptide(L)'
;MTSRNYLLLTPGPLTTSRTVKEAMLFDSCTWDDDYNIGVVEQIRQQLTALATASEGYTSVLLQGSGSYAVEAVLGSALGPQDKVLIVSNGAYGARMVEMAGLMGIAHHAYDCGEVVRPDVQAIDSILNADPTISHIAMVHSETTTGMLNPIDEVGALAHRYGKTYIVDAMSSFGGIPMDIAALHIDYLISSANKCIQGVPGFAFVIAREQKLAACKGRSRSLSLDLYAQWRCMEDNHGKWRFTSPTHTVLAFAQALKELAEEGGVAARHQRYQQNQRSLVAGMRALGFNTLLDDELHSPIITAFYSPEDPQYRFSEFYRRLKEQGFVIYPGKVSQSDCFRIGNIGEVYAADITALLTAIRTAMYWTK
;
A
#
# COMPACT_ATOMS: atom_id res chain seq x y z
N MET A 1 15.97 25.03 -13.31
CA MET A 1 16.18 23.58 -13.10
C MET A 1 15.55 22.87 -14.28
N THR A 2 16.30 22.19 -15.12
CA THR A 2 15.74 21.33 -16.18
C THR A 2 15.13 20.11 -15.49
N SER A 3 13.81 19.99 -15.48
CA SER A 3 13.11 18.82 -14.96
C SER A 3 13.41 17.64 -15.88
N ARG A 4 14.30 16.75 -15.48
CA ARG A 4 14.44 15.44 -16.14
C ARG A 4 13.26 14.57 -15.69
N ASN A 5 12.51 14.05 -16.63
CA ASN A 5 11.53 13.00 -16.35
C ASN A 5 12.28 11.69 -16.10
N TYR A 6 12.30 11.24 -14.85
CA TYR A 6 12.82 9.92 -14.49
C TYR A 6 11.67 8.92 -14.48
N LEU A 7 11.93 7.68 -14.87
CA LEU A 7 11.08 6.56 -14.58
C LEU A 7 11.34 6.10 -13.14
N LEU A 8 10.34 6.25 -12.28
CA LEU A 8 10.45 5.90 -10.86
C LEU A 8 10.09 4.42 -10.66
N LEU A 9 11.09 3.60 -10.45
CA LEU A 9 10.97 2.16 -10.18
C LEU A 9 11.04 1.93 -8.66
N THR A 10 10.13 2.57 -7.95
CA THR A 10 10.05 2.62 -6.48
C THR A 10 8.73 2.03 -5.99
N PRO A 11 8.58 1.72 -4.69
CA PRO A 11 7.30 1.23 -4.14
C PRO A 11 6.23 2.33 -3.99
N GLY A 12 6.52 3.55 -4.41
CA GLY A 12 5.72 4.78 -4.31
C GLY A 12 6.41 5.85 -3.43
N PRO A 13 6.35 7.14 -3.87
CA PRO A 13 5.68 7.64 -5.07
C PRO A 13 6.22 7.02 -6.36
N LEU A 14 5.34 6.89 -7.36
CA LEU A 14 5.61 6.24 -8.63
C LEU A 14 5.52 7.24 -9.81
N THR A 15 5.88 6.79 -11.02
CA THR A 15 5.63 7.57 -12.23
C THR A 15 4.14 7.53 -12.56
N THR A 16 3.50 8.70 -12.58
CA THR A 16 2.11 8.88 -12.98
C THR A 16 2.01 9.24 -14.45
N SER A 17 0.84 9.03 -15.04
CA SER A 17 0.52 9.47 -16.41
C SER A 17 0.61 11.00 -16.54
N ARG A 18 0.58 11.48 -17.78
CA ARG A 18 0.51 12.91 -18.07
C ARG A 18 -0.84 13.48 -17.64
N THR A 19 -1.93 12.79 -17.91
CA THR A 19 -3.29 13.23 -17.62
C THR A 19 -3.58 13.31 -16.12
N VAL A 20 -3.02 12.41 -15.30
CA VAL A 20 -3.05 12.53 -13.83
C VAL A 20 -2.35 13.82 -13.35
N LYS A 21 -1.20 14.17 -13.95
CA LYS A 21 -0.50 15.43 -13.61
C LYS A 21 -1.28 16.66 -14.06
N GLU A 22 -1.86 16.62 -15.26
CA GLU A 22 -2.66 17.70 -15.82
C GLU A 22 -3.93 17.98 -15.01
N ALA A 23 -4.53 16.95 -14.39
CA ALA A 23 -5.68 17.11 -13.51
C ALA A 23 -5.39 17.99 -12.27
N MET A 24 -4.13 18.17 -11.90
CA MET A 24 -3.72 19.06 -10.79
C MET A 24 -3.63 20.55 -11.19
N LEU A 25 -3.86 20.90 -12.43
CA LEU A 25 -3.76 22.30 -12.89
C LEU A 25 -5.02 23.13 -12.62
N PHE A 26 -6.03 22.52 -11.99
CA PHE A 26 -7.31 23.15 -11.73
C PHE A 26 -7.54 23.36 -10.23
N ASP A 27 -8.01 24.52 -9.86
CA ASP A 27 -8.46 24.83 -8.50
C ASP A 27 -9.91 24.37 -8.33
N SER A 28 -10.25 23.87 -7.15
CA SER A 28 -11.61 23.47 -6.77
C SER A 28 -12.00 24.08 -5.44
N CYS A 29 -13.25 24.48 -5.35
CA CYS A 29 -13.85 24.96 -4.10
C CYS A 29 -14.40 23.75 -3.30
N THR A 30 -13.94 23.58 -2.06
CA THR A 30 -14.37 22.48 -1.17
C THR A 30 -15.76 22.69 -0.56
N TRP A 31 -16.42 23.77 -0.90
CA TRP A 31 -17.78 24.07 -0.48
C TRP A 31 -18.82 23.67 -1.51
N ASP A 32 -18.44 23.54 -2.78
CA ASP A 32 -19.35 23.35 -3.88
C ASP A 32 -19.67 21.86 -4.12
N ASP A 33 -20.89 21.59 -4.60
CA ASP A 33 -21.38 20.27 -4.96
C ASP A 33 -20.58 19.66 -6.12
N ASP A 34 -20.10 20.49 -7.06
CA ASP A 34 -19.24 20.03 -8.17
C ASP A 34 -18.03 19.25 -7.66
N TYR A 35 -17.42 19.69 -6.58
CA TYR A 35 -16.29 19.00 -5.96
C TYR A 35 -16.74 17.87 -5.02
N ASN A 36 -17.68 18.16 -4.11
CA ASN A 36 -18.06 17.21 -3.06
C ASN A 36 -18.85 16.03 -3.66
N ILE A 37 -19.89 16.28 -4.45
CA ILE A 37 -20.70 15.23 -5.08
C ILE A 37 -20.05 14.74 -6.38
N GLY A 38 -19.58 15.68 -7.21
CA GLY A 38 -19.06 15.36 -8.54
C GLY A 38 -17.70 14.66 -8.54
N VAL A 39 -16.89 14.83 -7.48
CA VAL A 39 -15.56 14.23 -7.38
C VAL A 39 -15.42 13.33 -6.15
N VAL A 40 -15.60 13.85 -4.94
CA VAL A 40 -15.30 13.12 -3.70
C VAL A 40 -16.23 11.92 -3.53
N GLU A 41 -17.54 12.09 -3.67
CA GLU A 41 -18.50 10.98 -3.56
C GLU A 41 -18.29 9.93 -4.66
N GLN A 42 -17.97 10.35 -5.89
CA GLN A 42 -17.66 9.42 -6.97
C GLN A 42 -16.41 8.59 -6.65
N ILE A 43 -15.37 9.19 -6.08
CA ILE A 43 -14.18 8.46 -5.61
C ILE A 43 -14.56 7.46 -4.53
N ARG A 44 -15.35 7.86 -3.53
CA ARG A 44 -15.78 6.99 -2.43
C ARG A 44 -16.53 5.77 -2.93
N GLN A 45 -17.49 5.98 -3.84
CA GLN A 45 -18.27 4.89 -4.45
C GLN A 45 -17.39 3.96 -5.27
N GLN A 46 -16.50 4.50 -6.11
CA GLN A 46 -15.59 3.71 -6.93
C GLN A 46 -14.62 2.89 -6.08
N LEU A 47 -14.05 3.45 -5.01
CA LEU A 47 -13.17 2.74 -4.09
C LEU A 47 -13.89 1.56 -3.42
N THR A 48 -15.12 1.76 -2.95
CA THR A 48 -15.92 0.70 -2.34
C THR A 48 -16.23 -0.39 -3.37
N ALA A 49 -16.65 -0.02 -4.58
CA ALA A 49 -16.93 -0.98 -5.66
C ALA A 49 -15.69 -1.77 -6.13
N LEU A 50 -14.50 -1.15 -6.09
CA LEU A 50 -13.24 -1.84 -6.38
C LEU A 50 -12.86 -2.86 -5.29
N ALA A 51 -13.32 -2.65 -4.06
CA ALA A 51 -12.98 -3.48 -2.92
C ALA A 51 -13.92 -4.69 -2.74
N THR A 52 -15.20 -4.50 -3.00
CA THR A 52 -16.23 -5.55 -2.89
C THR A 52 -17.53 -5.15 -3.56
N ALA A 53 -18.28 -6.15 -4.02
CA ALA A 53 -19.68 -5.98 -4.44
C ALA A 53 -20.67 -6.14 -3.28
N SER A 54 -20.22 -6.54 -2.10
CA SER A 54 -21.08 -6.75 -0.92
C SER A 54 -21.52 -5.41 -0.32
N GLU A 55 -22.75 -5.34 0.13
CA GLU A 55 -23.30 -4.19 0.87
C GLU A 55 -22.68 -4.04 2.26
N GLY A 56 -22.88 -2.87 2.90
CA GLY A 56 -22.44 -2.58 4.26
C GLY A 56 -20.98 -2.17 4.38
N TYR A 57 -20.36 -1.75 3.28
CA TYR A 57 -19.03 -1.15 3.22
C TYR A 57 -19.09 0.28 2.70
N THR A 58 -18.19 1.10 3.18
CA THR A 58 -17.99 2.47 2.70
C THR A 58 -16.52 2.86 2.73
N SER A 59 -16.17 3.94 2.04
CA SER A 59 -14.81 4.47 2.04
C SER A 59 -14.72 5.82 2.74
N VAL A 60 -13.63 6.04 3.47
CA VAL A 60 -13.32 7.27 4.20
C VAL A 60 -11.99 7.80 3.71
N LEU A 61 -11.96 9.03 3.21
CA LEU A 61 -10.75 9.68 2.73
C LEU A 61 -10.11 10.49 3.87
N LEU A 62 -8.79 10.38 4.02
CA LEU A 62 -8.02 11.01 5.09
C LEU A 62 -6.82 11.76 4.50
N GLN A 63 -6.69 13.04 4.81
CA GLN A 63 -5.52 13.81 4.38
C GLN A 63 -4.25 13.28 5.07
N GLY A 64 -3.19 13.16 4.30
CA GLY A 64 -1.88 12.72 4.76
C GLY A 64 -1.37 11.47 4.06
N SER A 65 -0.29 10.91 4.56
CA SER A 65 0.28 9.66 4.03
C SER A 65 -0.50 8.44 4.51
N GLY A 66 -0.21 7.27 3.93
CA GLY A 66 -0.78 6.00 4.39
C GLY A 66 -0.59 5.75 5.89
N SER A 67 0.53 6.17 6.48
CA SER A 67 0.76 6.04 7.92
C SER A 67 -0.29 6.75 8.77
N TYR A 68 -0.80 7.91 8.32
CA TYR A 68 -1.88 8.63 9.00
C TYR A 68 -3.19 7.82 9.01
N ALA A 69 -3.48 7.11 7.93
CA ALA A 69 -4.67 6.26 7.87
C ALA A 69 -4.53 5.00 8.76
N VAL A 70 -3.32 4.43 8.87
CA VAL A 70 -3.05 3.32 9.82
C VAL A 70 -3.25 3.81 11.25
N GLU A 71 -2.69 4.96 11.64
CA GLU A 71 -2.92 5.57 12.95
C GLU A 71 -4.39 5.88 13.20
N ALA A 72 -5.10 6.43 12.20
CA ALA A 72 -6.53 6.73 12.32
C ALA A 72 -7.36 5.46 12.60
N VAL A 73 -7.07 4.36 11.91
CA VAL A 73 -7.75 3.07 12.15
C VAL A 73 -7.40 2.52 13.53
N LEU A 74 -6.12 2.38 13.86
CA LEU A 74 -5.70 1.86 15.18
C LEU A 74 -6.24 2.72 16.31
N GLY A 75 -6.14 4.05 16.18
CA GLY A 75 -6.58 5.00 17.20
C GLY A 75 -8.09 5.11 17.37
N SER A 76 -8.89 4.77 16.33
CA SER A 76 -10.36 4.86 16.38
C SER A 76 -11.04 3.51 16.57
N ALA A 77 -10.51 2.42 16.00
CA ALA A 77 -11.13 1.11 16.07
C ALA A 77 -10.92 0.43 17.43
N LEU A 78 -9.76 0.65 18.08
CA LEU A 78 -9.40 0.00 19.33
C LEU A 78 -9.75 0.87 20.55
N GLY A 79 -10.73 0.40 21.33
CA GLY A 79 -11.10 1.00 22.60
C GLY A 79 -10.12 0.62 23.74
N PRO A 80 -10.37 1.12 24.97
CA PRO A 80 -9.48 0.89 26.12
C PRO A 80 -9.34 -0.57 26.56
N GLN A 81 -10.32 -1.42 26.23
CA GLN A 81 -10.33 -2.84 26.59
C GLN A 81 -9.92 -3.75 25.43
N ASP A 82 -9.69 -3.18 24.25
CA ASP A 82 -9.31 -3.93 23.05
C ASP A 82 -7.82 -4.24 23.06
N LYS A 83 -7.45 -5.40 22.51
CA LYS A 83 -6.08 -5.84 22.28
C LYS A 83 -5.91 -6.29 20.84
N VAL A 84 -4.84 -5.84 20.18
CA VAL A 84 -4.57 -6.22 18.79
C VAL A 84 -3.38 -7.18 18.70
N LEU A 85 -3.55 -8.25 17.92
CA LEU A 85 -2.44 -9.05 17.41
C LEU A 85 -1.93 -8.37 16.14
N ILE A 86 -0.67 -7.95 16.13
CA ILE A 86 -0.01 -7.36 14.95
C ILE A 86 0.95 -8.39 14.39
N VAL A 87 0.67 -8.86 13.17
CA VAL A 87 1.52 -9.79 12.43
C VAL A 87 2.53 -8.97 11.62
N SER A 88 3.82 -9.14 11.91
CA SER A 88 4.90 -8.36 11.33
C SER A 88 5.96 -9.26 10.70
N ASN A 89 6.36 -8.93 9.48
CA ASN A 89 7.51 -9.52 8.79
C ASN A 89 8.29 -8.48 8.00
N GLY A 90 8.32 -7.25 8.51
CA GLY A 90 9.07 -6.16 7.91
C GLY A 90 8.76 -4.79 8.51
N ALA A 91 9.34 -3.76 7.92
CA ALA A 91 9.32 -2.41 8.48
C ALA A 91 7.91 -1.80 8.62
N TYR A 92 6.93 -2.23 7.82
CA TYR A 92 5.57 -1.67 7.90
C TYR A 92 4.77 -2.35 9.01
N GLY A 93 4.92 -3.67 9.20
CA GLY A 93 4.38 -4.36 10.37
C GLY A 93 4.99 -3.83 11.67
N ALA A 94 6.31 -3.69 11.74
CA ALA A 94 7.01 -3.11 12.89
C ALA A 94 6.54 -1.69 13.22
N ARG A 95 6.24 -0.87 12.19
CA ARG A 95 5.67 0.47 12.39
C ARG A 95 4.28 0.44 13.02
N MET A 96 3.43 -0.53 12.68
CA MET A 96 2.13 -0.70 13.35
C MET A 96 2.30 -1.03 14.84
N VAL A 97 3.31 -1.83 15.18
CA VAL A 97 3.65 -2.14 16.59
C VAL A 97 4.09 -0.86 17.32
N GLU A 98 4.95 -0.05 16.71
CA GLU A 98 5.39 1.24 17.26
C GLU A 98 4.21 2.20 17.46
N MET A 99 3.33 2.33 16.48
CA MET A 99 2.12 3.16 16.57
C MET A 99 1.21 2.70 17.71
N ALA A 100 0.96 1.40 17.84
CA ALA A 100 0.16 0.84 18.93
C ALA A 100 0.78 1.16 20.29
N GLY A 101 2.10 1.01 20.43
CA GLY A 101 2.85 1.35 21.65
C GLY A 101 2.74 2.83 22.02
N LEU A 102 2.98 3.74 21.05
CA LEU A 102 2.89 5.19 21.26
C LEU A 102 1.47 5.65 21.65
N MET A 103 0.45 5.00 21.09
CA MET A 103 -0.96 5.29 21.41
C MET A 103 -1.46 4.59 22.69
N GLY A 104 -0.62 3.82 23.40
CA GLY A 104 -1.02 3.08 24.58
C GLY A 104 -2.09 2.00 24.30
N ILE A 105 -2.06 1.42 23.09
CA ILE A 105 -2.95 0.32 22.69
C ILE A 105 -2.36 -1.01 23.17
N ALA A 106 -3.12 -1.81 23.88
CA ALA A 106 -2.70 -3.16 24.25
C ALA A 106 -2.52 -3.99 22.98
N HIS A 107 -1.31 -4.57 22.80
CA HIS A 107 -0.99 -5.34 21.61
C HIS A 107 -0.12 -6.56 21.93
N HIS A 108 -0.18 -7.52 21.01
CA HIS A 108 0.74 -8.65 20.92
C HIS A 108 1.44 -8.53 19.57
N ALA A 109 2.76 -8.37 19.55
CA ALA A 109 3.52 -8.36 18.32
C ALA A 109 3.99 -9.79 18.01
N TYR A 110 3.53 -10.34 16.87
CA TYR A 110 4.06 -11.57 16.30
C TYR A 110 5.02 -11.19 15.16
N ASP A 111 6.31 -11.13 15.49
CA ASP A 111 7.37 -10.85 14.53
C ASP A 111 7.89 -12.16 13.95
N CYS A 112 7.67 -12.36 12.64
CA CYS A 112 8.07 -13.55 11.91
C CYS A 112 9.52 -13.46 11.39
N GLY A 113 10.13 -12.26 11.43
CA GLY A 113 11.37 -11.96 10.72
C GLY A 113 11.14 -11.54 9.26
N GLU A 114 12.08 -10.75 8.71
CA GLU A 114 11.88 -9.97 7.47
C GLU A 114 11.67 -10.80 6.19
N VAL A 115 12.23 -12.01 6.12
CA VAL A 115 12.19 -12.88 4.92
C VAL A 115 11.35 -14.14 5.12
N VAL A 116 10.54 -14.17 6.19
CA VAL A 116 9.71 -15.32 6.54
C VAL A 116 8.24 -14.98 6.32
N ARG A 117 7.54 -15.86 5.60
CA ARG A 117 6.09 -15.76 5.47
C ARG A 117 5.45 -16.04 6.84
N PRO A 118 4.48 -15.24 7.29
CA PRO A 118 3.76 -15.49 8.54
C PRO A 118 3.19 -16.91 8.60
N ASP A 119 3.49 -17.62 9.69
CA ASP A 119 2.95 -18.95 9.94
C ASP A 119 1.52 -18.84 10.52
N VAL A 120 0.56 -19.28 9.72
CA VAL A 120 -0.87 -19.26 10.07
C VAL A 120 -1.18 -20.15 11.27
N GLN A 121 -0.44 -21.25 11.48
CA GLN A 121 -0.61 -22.13 12.64
C GLN A 121 -0.13 -21.47 13.93
N ALA A 122 0.97 -20.70 13.86
CA ALA A 122 1.43 -19.91 14.98
C ALA A 122 0.42 -18.82 15.35
N ILE A 123 -0.18 -18.14 14.36
CA ILE A 123 -1.26 -17.15 14.59
C ILE A 123 -2.48 -17.82 15.25
N ASP A 124 -2.90 -18.99 14.77
CA ASP A 124 -3.99 -19.77 15.37
C ASP A 124 -3.70 -20.10 16.84
N SER A 125 -2.49 -20.56 17.13
CA SER A 125 -2.05 -20.89 18.49
C SER A 125 -2.07 -19.67 19.42
N ILE A 126 -1.63 -18.49 18.94
CA ILE A 126 -1.67 -17.23 19.70
C ILE A 126 -3.13 -16.83 20.03
N LEU A 127 -4.01 -16.89 19.03
CA LEU A 127 -5.44 -16.54 19.22
C LEU A 127 -6.15 -17.48 20.18
N ASN A 128 -5.82 -18.77 20.14
CA ASN A 128 -6.36 -19.76 21.06
C ASN A 128 -5.85 -19.57 22.50
N ALA A 129 -4.58 -19.19 22.66
CA ALA A 129 -3.95 -18.99 23.95
C ALA A 129 -4.36 -17.67 24.64
N ASP A 130 -4.70 -16.64 23.84
CA ASP A 130 -5.09 -15.32 24.37
C ASP A 130 -6.44 -14.86 23.82
N PRO A 131 -7.55 -15.22 24.48
CA PRO A 131 -8.89 -14.82 24.07
C PRO A 131 -9.16 -13.31 24.23
N THR A 132 -8.30 -12.57 24.94
CA THR A 132 -8.43 -11.11 25.11
C THR A 132 -8.07 -10.33 23.84
N ILE A 133 -7.40 -10.95 22.88
CA ILE A 133 -7.17 -10.37 21.56
C ILE A 133 -8.53 -10.18 20.87
N SER A 134 -8.86 -8.94 20.54
CA SER A 134 -10.12 -8.55 19.87
C SER A 134 -9.91 -8.21 18.40
N HIS A 135 -8.68 -7.86 18.01
CA HIS A 135 -8.32 -7.40 16.67
C HIS A 135 -7.08 -8.12 16.16
N ILE A 136 -7.01 -8.27 14.82
CA ILE A 136 -5.80 -8.73 14.12
C ILE A 136 -5.44 -7.65 13.10
N ALA A 137 -4.17 -7.29 13.00
CA ALA A 137 -3.67 -6.34 12.02
C ALA A 137 -2.45 -6.92 11.29
N MET A 138 -2.41 -6.78 9.95
CA MET A 138 -1.26 -7.18 9.15
C MET A 138 -1.13 -6.39 7.86
N VAL A 139 0.07 -6.39 7.27
CA VAL A 139 0.37 -5.85 5.96
C VAL A 139 0.12 -6.92 4.90
N HIS A 140 -0.57 -6.59 3.80
CA HIS A 140 -0.77 -7.53 2.68
C HIS A 140 0.49 -7.69 1.82
N SER A 141 1.06 -6.58 1.34
CA SER A 141 2.30 -6.59 0.54
C SER A 141 3.38 -5.82 1.29
N GLU A 142 4.30 -6.54 1.92
CA GLU A 142 5.42 -5.97 2.68
C GLU A 142 6.54 -5.55 1.73
N THR A 143 6.62 -4.27 1.41
CA THR A 143 7.58 -3.75 0.43
C THR A 143 9.01 -3.60 0.96
N THR A 144 9.27 -3.91 2.23
CA THR A 144 10.64 -4.07 2.75
C THR A 144 11.38 -5.13 1.93
N THR A 145 10.72 -6.26 1.67
CA THR A 145 11.27 -7.44 0.97
C THR A 145 10.62 -7.70 -0.38
N GLY A 146 9.38 -7.26 -0.57
CA GLY A 146 8.53 -7.61 -1.72
C GLY A 146 7.66 -8.84 -1.46
N MET A 147 7.44 -9.22 -0.19
CA MET A 147 6.64 -10.40 0.18
C MET A 147 5.13 -10.13 0.12
N LEU A 148 4.39 -11.11 -0.39
CA LEU A 148 2.94 -11.14 -0.32
C LEU A 148 2.49 -12.03 0.85
N ASN A 149 1.77 -11.44 1.80
CA ASN A 149 1.34 -12.09 3.03
C ASN A 149 -0.03 -12.78 2.87
N PRO A 150 -0.32 -13.86 3.65
CA PRO A 150 -1.51 -14.71 3.51
C PRO A 150 -2.74 -14.09 4.18
N ILE A 151 -3.25 -12.97 3.64
CA ILE A 151 -4.40 -12.26 4.22
C ILE A 151 -5.70 -13.06 4.18
N ASP A 152 -5.84 -13.99 3.26
CA ASP A 152 -6.98 -14.91 3.11
C ASP A 152 -7.03 -15.92 4.24
N GLU A 153 -5.91 -16.61 4.50
CA GLU A 153 -5.80 -17.59 5.58
C GLU A 153 -5.97 -16.92 6.96
N VAL A 154 -5.36 -15.74 7.16
CA VAL A 154 -5.50 -14.97 8.41
C VAL A 154 -6.93 -14.39 8.56
N GLY A 155 -7.56 -13.98 7.44
CA GLY A 155 -8.97 -13.56 7.44
C GLY A 155 -9.91 -14.68 7.86
N ALA A 156 -9.67 -15.91 7.42
CA ALA A 156 -10.43 -17.09 7.87
C ALA A 156 -10.26 -17.35 9.38
N LEU A 157 -9.04 -17.14 9.93
CA LEU A 157 -8.82 -17.19 11.38
C LEU A 157 -9.57 -16.07 12.10
N ALA A 158 -9.48 -14.84 11.61
CA ALA A 158 -10.19 -13.70 12.19
C ALA A 158 -11.70 -13.97 12.28
N HIS A 159 -12.28 -14.48 11.21
CA HIS A 159 -13.68 -14.87 11.17
C HIS A 159 -14.02 -15.98 12.17
N ARG A 160 -13.23 -17.05 12.20
CA ARG A 160 -13.41 -18.21 13.11
C ARG A 160 -13.39 -17.80 14.57
N TYR A 161 -12.50 -16.88 14.95
CA TYR A 161 -12.36 -16.40 16.32
C TYR A 161 -13.21 -15.15 16.63
N GLY A 162 -14.01 -14.66 15.66
CA GLY A 162 -14.84 -13.45 15.82
C GLY A 162 -14.03 -12.18 16.05
N LYS A 163 -12.81 -12.09 15.48
CA LYS A 163 -11.92 -10.93 15.64
C LYS A 163 -12.14 -9.90 14.54
N THR A 164 -11.95 -8.63 14.86
CA THR A 164 -11.92 -7.55 13.87
C THR A 164 -10.62 -7.62 13.07
N TYR A 165 -10.72 -7.60 11.75
CA TYR A 165 -9.57 -7.76 10.87
C TYR A 165 -9.20 -6.45 10.15
N ILE A 166 -7.97 -6.00 10.37
CA ILE A 166 -7.38 -4.77 9.81
C ILE A 166 -6.27 -5.16 8.85
N VAL A 167 -6.37 -4.75 7.60
CA VAL A 167 -5.35 -5.04 6.57
C VAL A 167 -4.79 -3.75 6.02
N ASP A 168 -3.50 -3.56 6.19
CA ASP A 168 -2.73 -2.57 5.44
C ASP A 168 -2.47 -3.11 4.02
N ALA A 169 -3.28 -2.69 3.08
CA ALA A 169 -3.16 -2.99 1.65
C ALA A 169 -2.55 -1.81 0.87
N MET A 170 -1.71 -1.01 1.54
CA MET A 170 -1.13 0.21 0.99
C MET A 170 -0.53 0.00 -0.39
N SER A 171 0.27 -1.05 -0.52
CA SER A 171 1.02 -1.32 -1.75
C SER A 171 0.34 -2.34 -2.67
N SER A 172 -0.83 -2.86 -2.32
CA SER A 172 -1.50 -3.94 -3.08
C SER A 172 -2.87 -3.58 -3.62
N PHE A 173 -3.63 -2.73 -2.92
CA PHE A 173 -4.98 -2.36 -3.35
C PHE A 173 -4.97 -1.60 -4.69
N GLY A 174 -5.81 -2.04 -5.62
CA GLY A 174 -5.85 -1.54 -6.99
C GLY A 174 -4.83 -2.15 -7.95
N GLY A 175 -3.90 -2.99 -7.44
CA GLY A 175 -2.90 -3.71 -8.24
C GLY A 175 -2.93 -5.23 -8.06
N ILE A 176 -3.58 -5.71 -7.00
CA ILE A 176 -3.81 -7.13 -6.74
C ILE A 176 -5.31 -7.34 -6.53
N PRO A 177 -5.97 -8.24 -7.27
CA PRO A 177 -7.38 -8.52 -7.08
C PRO A 177 -7.68 -9.02 -5.67
N MET A 178 -8.73 -8.49 -5.05
CA MET A 178 -9.24 -8.92 -3.75
C MET A 178 -10.72 -8.58 -3.61
N ASP A 179 -11.44 -9.37 -2.85
CA ASP A 179 -12.79 -9.03 -2.34
C ASP A 179 -12.71 -9.01 -0.82
N ILE A 180 -12.80 -7.82 -0.24
CA ILE A 180 -12.60 -7.63 1.21
C ILE A 180 -13.68 -8.27 2.05
N ALA A 181 -14.89 -8.45 1.51
CA ALA A 181 -15.96 -9.16 2.21
C ALA A 181 -15.69 -10.66 2.27
N ALA A 182 -15.26 -11.25 1.15
CA ALA A 182 -14.88 -12.67 1.08
C ALA A 182 -13.63 -12.98 1.94
N LEU A 183 -12.72 -12.00 2.07
CA LEU A 183 -11.51 -12.09 2.91
C LEU A 183 -11.78 -11.74 4.38
N HIS A 184 -13.02 -11.46 4.76
CA HIS A 184 -13.42 -11.07 6.13
C HIS A 184 -12.73 -9.83 6.68
N ILE A 185 -12.28 -8.93 5.80
CA ILE A 185 -11.60 -7.70 6.18
C ILE A 185 -12.64 -6.67 6.65
N ASP A 186 -12.46 -6.15 7.87
CA ASP A 186 -13.31 -5.10 8.44
C ASP A 186 -12.79 -3.70 8.12
N TYR A 187 -11.46 -3.53 8.05
CA TYR A 187 -10.78 -2.29 7.67
C TYR A 187 -9.66 -2.60 6.69
N LEU A 188 -9.78 -2.09 5.48
CA LEU A 188 -8.70 -2.07 4.48
C LEU A 188 -8.15 -0.66 4.39
N ILE A 189 -6.82 -0.51 4.42
CA ILE A 189 -6.13 0.78 4.40
C ILE A 189 -5.28 0.87 3.14
N SER A 190 -5.39 1.98 2.41
CA SER A 190 -4.53 2.24 1.25
C SER A 190 -4.32 3.75 1.04
N SER A 191 -3.59 4.13 -0.01
CA SER A 191 -3.27 5.53 -0.32
C SER A 191 -3.31 5.83 -1.80
N ALA A 192 -3.48 7.11 -2.13
CA ALA A 192 -3.65 7.57 -3.49
C ALA A 192 -2.45 7.29 -4.42
N ASN A 193 -1.23 7.29 -3.88
CA ASN A 193 0.02 7.26 -4.63
C ASN A 193 0.63 5.86 -4.81
N LYS A 194 -0.19 4.82 -4.81
CA LYS A 194 0.25 3.41 -4.99
C LYS A 194 -0.38 2.81 -6.25
N CYS A 195 -0.89 1.60 -6.22
CA CYS A 195 -1.32 0.88 -7.41
C CYS A 195 -2.46 1.53 -8.21
N ILE A 196 -3.25 2.43 -7.63
CA ILE A 196 -4.23 3.24 -8.38
C ILE A 196 -3.54 4.32 -9.22
N GLN A 197 -2.27 4.63 -8.93
CA GLN A 197 -1.41 5.55 -9.70
C GLN A 197 -1.81 7.04 -9.60
N GLY A 198 -2.39 7.44 -8.47
CA GLY A 198 -2.52 8.85 -8.12
C GLY A 198 -1.22 9.45 -7.58
N VAL A 199 -1.31 10.66 -7.06
CA VAL A 199 -0.19 11.39 -6.45
C VAL A 199 -0.28 11.39 -4.92
N PRO A 200 0.83 11.60 -4.17
CA PRO A 200 0.80 11.71 -2.72
C PRO A 200 -0.09 12.85 -2.23
N GLY A 201 -0.74 12.70 -1.07
CA GLY A 201 -1.48 13.78 -0.39
C GLY A 201 -2.65 13.30 0.44
N PHE A 202 -3.22 12.13 0.13
CA PHE A 202 -4.23 11.51 0.98
C PHE A 202 -4.15 9.97 0.96
N ALA A 203 -4.73 9.39 1.99
CA ALA A 203 -4.97 7.97 2.14
C ALA A 203 -6.46 7.70 2.32
N PHE A 204 -6.86 6.46 2.25
CA PHE A 204 -8.26 6.08 2.43
C PHE A 204 -8.38 4.76 3.20
N VAL A 205 -9.53 4.62 3.85
CA VAL A 205 -9.93 3.41 4.56
C VAL A 205 -11.23 2.93 3.93
N ILE A 206 -11.30 1.67 3.54
CA ILE A 206 -12.55 1.02 3.14
C ILE A 206 -12.92 0.08 4.28
N ALA A 207 -14.10 0.28 4.85
CA ALA A 207 -14.47 -0.41 6.08
C ALA A 207 -15.94 -0.82 6.14
N ARG A 208 -16.24 -1.83 6.97
CA ARG A 208 -17.63 -2.15 7.32
C ARG A 208 -18.25 -0.99 8.06
N GLU A 209 -19.41 -0.52 7.61
CA GLU A 209 -20.15 0.59 8.23
C GLU A 209 -20.44 0.33 9.70
N GLN A 210 -20.83 -0.91 10.05
CA GLN A 210 -21.07 -1.31 11.42
C GLN A 210 -19.84 -1.14 12.31
N LYS A 211 -18.65 -1.43 11.78
CA LYS A 211 -17.37 -1.26 12.50
C LYS A 211 -17.01 0.21 12.64
N LEU A 212 -17.24 1.03 11.58
CA LEU A 212 -17.08 2.48 11.67
C LEU A 212 -18.02 3.10 12.70
N ALA A 213 -19.28 2.69 12.75
CA ALA A 213 -20.25 3.16 13.74
C ALA A 213 -19.77 2.87 15.17
N ALA A 214 -19.13 1.73 15.40
CA ALA A 214 -18.58 1.35 16.70
C ALA A 214 -17.37 2.22 17.13
N CYS A 215 -16.73 2.95 16.21
CA CYS A 215 -15.62 3.85 16.52
C CYS A 215 -16.06 5.16 17.22
N LYS A 216 -17.36 5.44 17.31
CA LYS A 216 -17.87 6.69 17.90
C LYS A 216 -17.29 6.99 19.28
N GLY A 217 -16.59 8.12 19.39
CA GLY A 217 -16.02 8.59 20.66
C GLY A 217 -14.79 7.80 21.16
N ARG A 218 -14.21 6.93 20.33
CA ARG A 218 -13.02 6.13 20.70
C ARG A 218 -11.69 6.74 20.25
N SER A 219 -11.73 7.66 19.30
CA SER A 219 -10.50 8.20 18.70
C SER A 219 -9.61 8.86 19.75
N ARG A 220 -8.30 8.59 19.62
CA ARG A 220 -7.24 9.19 20.41
C ARG A 220 -6.72 10.51 19.81
N SER A 221 -7.27 10.93 18.68
CA SER A 221 -6.84 12.14 17.95
C SER A 221 -8.05 12.89 17.41
N LEU A 222 -8.03 14.22 17.51
CA LEU A 222 -9.06 15.04 16.89
C LEU A 222 -9.00 14.95 15.36
N SER A 223 -7.80 15.05 14.77
CA SER A 223 -7.62 15.14 13.33
C SER A 223 -7.72 13.78 12.62
N LEU A 224 -7.39 12.69 13.33
CA LEU A 224 -7.41 11.33 12.82
C LEU A 224 -8.63 10.53 13.33
N ASP A 225 -9.69 11.21 13.76
CA ASP A 225 -10.95 10.57 14.15
C ASP A 225 -11.67 10.04 12.91
N LEU A 226 -11.54 8.73 12.71
CA LEU A 226 -12.10 8.02 11.55
C LEU A 226 -13.64 8.09 11.52
N TYR A 227 -14.28 7.96 12.69
CA TYR A 227 -15.73 8.06 12.77
C TYR A 227 -16.24 9.44 12.40
N ALA A 228 -15.63 10.47 12.96
CA ALA A 228 -16.07 11.84 12.72
C ALA A 228 -15.79 12.28 11.28
N GLN A 229 -14.68 11.81 10.67
CA GLN A 229 -14.42 12.04 9.25
C GLN A 229 -15.47 11.33 8.37
N TRP A 230 -15.77 10.07 8.66
CA TRP A 230 -16.81 9.31 7.98
C TRP A 230 -18.18 10.02 8.06
N ARG A 231 -18.60 10.37 9.27
CA ARG A 231 -19.91 11.04 9.45
C ARG A 231 -19.98 12.37 8.75
N CYS A 232 -18.89 13.15 8.75
CA CYS A 232 -18.86 14.41 8.01
C CYS A 232 -19.09 14.18 6.50
N MET A 233 -18.47 13.16 5.93
CA MET A 233 -18.65 12.82 4.51
C MET A 233 -20.07 12.31 4.21
N GLU A 234 -20.62 11.43 5.05
CA GLU A 234 -21.99 10.92 4.89
C GLU A 234 -23.05 12.04 5.01
N ASP A 235 -22.96 12.83 6.08
CA ASP A 235 -23.96 13.85 6.39
C ASP A 235 -23.89 15.08 5.48
N ASN A 236 -22.78 15.27 4.76
CA ASN A 236 -22.52 16.46 3.95
C ASN A 236 -21.97 16.10 2.54
N HIS A 237 -22.46 15.03 1.94
CA HIS A 237 -22.22 14.68 0.54
C HIS A 237 -20.72 14.72 0.13
N GLY A 238 -19.88 13.98 0.85
CA GLY A 238 -18.45 13.88 0.56
C GLY A 238 -17.56 14.97 1.14
N LYS A 239 -18.12 15.92 1.88
CA LYS A 239 -17.34 17.02 2.48
C LYS A 239 -16.36 16.50 3.52
N TRP A 240 -15.13 16.95 3.42
CA TRP A 240 -14.09 16.67 4.40
C TRP A 240 -14.27 17.53 5.67
N ARG A 241 -13.91 16.98 6.83
CA ARG A 241 -13.96 17.76 8.11
C ARG A 241 -13.03 18.97 8.07
N PHE A 242 -11.88 18.83 7.45
CA PHE A 242 -10.84 19.84 7.32
C PHE A 242 -10.51 20.08 5.86
N THR A 243 -9.57 20.98 5.56
CA THR A 243 -9.20 21.32 4.19
C THR A 243 -8.79 20.08 3.40
N SER A 244 -9.48 19.82 2.32
CA SER A 244 -9.19 18.74 1.39
C SER A 244 -7.98 19.07 0.51
N PRO A 245 -7.11 18.09 0.18
CA PRO A 245 -6.02 18.26 -0.76
C PRO A 245 -6.56 18.21 -2.21
N THR A 246 -7.27 19.25 -2.65
CA THR A 246 -8.10 19.27 -3.86
C THR A 246 -7.35 18.78 -5.11
N HIS A 247 -6.17 19.30 -5.38
CA HIS A 247 -5.35 18.92 -6.54
C HIS A 247 -5.02 17.42 -6.56
N THR A 248 -4.68 16.85 -5.38
CA THR A 248 -4.41 15.41 -5.26
C THR A 248 -5.67 14.58 -5.48
N VAL A 249 -6.81 15.07 -4.99
CA VAL A 249 -8.11 14.39 -5.15
C VAL A 249 -8.54 14.39 -6.62
N LEU A 250 -8.37 15.51 -7.34
CA LEU A 250 -8.61 15.57 -8.78
C LEU A 250 -7.71 14.62 -9.57
N ALA A 251 -6.41 14.60 -9.24
CA ALA A 251 -5.46 13.66 -9.83
C ALA A 251 -5.85 12.20 -9.59
N PHE A 252 -6.39 11.89 -8.41
CA PHE A 252 -6.84 10.55 -8.07
C PHE A 252 -8.13 10.14 -8.79
N ALA A 253 -9.07 11.07 -8.99
CA ALA A 253 -10.24 10.82 -9.82
C ALA A 253 -9.83 10.44 -11.26
N GLN A 254 -8.86 11.16 -11.83
CA GLN A 254 -8.30 10.82 -13.14
C GLN A 254 -7.60 9.45 -13.12
N ALA A 255 -6.85 9.13 -12.07
CA ALA A 255 -6.18 7.84 -11.94
C ALA A 255 -7.17 6.65 -11.84
N LEU A 256 -8.31 6.83 -11.15
CA LEU A 256 -9.39 5.83 -11.12
C LEU A 256 -10.03 5.63 -12.50
N LYS A 257 -10.22 6.71 -13.26
CA LYS A 257 -10.69 6.64 -14.65
C LYS A 257 -9.73 5.83 -15.52
N GLU A 258 -8.43 6.10 -15.43
CA GLU A 258 -7.40 5.37 -16.17
C GLU A 258 -7.32 3.89 -15.75
N LEU A 259 -7.53 3.57 -14.47
CA LEU A 259 -7.63 2.19 -14.00
C LEU A 259 -8.81 1.47 -14.67
N ALA A 260 -9.97 2.12 -14.79
CA ALA A 260 -11.13 1.55 -15.46
C ALA A 260 -10.89 1.37 -16.98
N GLU A 261 -10.28 2.36 -17.64
CA GLU A 261 -9.94 2.34 -19.06
C GLU A 261 -8.88 1.25 -19.39
N GLU A 262 -7.97 0.97 -18.48
CA GLU A 262 -6.99 -0.14 -18.60
C GLU A 262 -7.67 -1.53 -18.56
N GLY A 263 -8.89 -1.63 -18.05
CA GLY A 263 -9.61 -2.90 -17.83
C GLY A 263 -9.70 -3.30 -16.35
N GLY A 264 -9.55 -2.34 -15.47
CA GLY A 264 -9.68 -2.50 -14.02
C GLY A 264 -8.48 -3.18 -13.35
N VAL A 265 -8.71 -3.62 -12.11
CA VAL A 265 -7.67 -4.24 -11.28
C VAL A 265 -7.08 -5.49 -11.91
N ALA A 266 -7.88 -6.29 -12.62
CA ALA A 266 -7.41 -7.53 -13.25
C ALA A 266 -6.37 -7.26 -14.36
N ALA A 267 -6.63 -6.30 -15.24
CA ALA A 267 -5.69 -5.94 -16.31
C ALA A 267 -4.41 -5.29 -15.74
N ARG A 268 -4.56 -4.41 -14.74
CA ARG A 268 -3.41 -3.82 -14.03
C ARG A 268 -2.55 -4.86 -13.34
N HIS A 269 -3.17 -5.80 -12.67
CA HIS A 269 -2.47 -6.93 -12.05
C HIS A 269 -1.67 -7.75 -13.07
N GLN A 270 -2.29 -8.06 -14.20
CA GLN A 270 -1.62 -8.79 -15.28
C GLN A 270 -0.38 -8.03 -15.80
N ARG A 271 -0.49 -6.71 -16.00
CA ARG A 271 0.64 -5.87 -16.41
C ARG A 271 1.75 -5.89 -15.36
N TYR A 272 1.42 -5.72 -14.07
CA TYR A 272 2.40 -5.77 -12.99
C TYR A 272 3.09 -7.12 -12.87
N GLN A 273 2.33 -8.21 -12.96
CA GLN A 273 2.91 -9.56 -12.97
C GLN A 273 3.85 -9.77 -14.16
N GLN A 274 3.46 -9.35 -15.35
CA GLN A 274 4.30 -9.47 -16.53
C GLN A 274 5.59 -8.66 -16.40
N ASN A 275 5.49 -7.43 -15.92
CA ASN A 275 6.65 -6.57 -15.65
C ASN A 275 7.59 -7.22 -14.63
N GLN A 276 7.05 -7.73 -13.52
CA GLN A 276 7.83 -8.37 -12.46
C GLN A 276 8.54 -9.64 -12.98
N ARG A 277 7.83 -10.52 -13.69
CA ARG A 277 8.42 -11.73 -14.26
C ARG A 277 9.54 -11.42 -15.24
N SER A 278 9.33 -10.46 -16.13
CA SER A 278 10.34 -10.02 -17.10
C SER A 278 11.55 -9.39 -16.41
N LEU A 279 11.32 -8.58 -15.37
CA LEU A 279 12.37 -7.99 -14.55
C LEU A 279 13.22 -9.07 -13.86
N VAL A 280 12.60 -9.99 -13.15
CA VAL A 280 13.29 -11.06 -12.42
C VAL A 280 14.10 -11.95 -13.37
N ALA A 281 13.49 -12.38 -14.48
CA ALA A 281 14.19 -13.20 -15.48
C ALA A 281 15.40 -12.47 -16.07
N GLY A 282 15.25 -11.19 -16.43
CA GLY A 282 16.34 -10.38 -16.97
C GLY A 282 17.44 -10.10 -15.96
N MET A 283 17.09 -9.83 -14.70
CA MET A 283 18.07 -9.63 -13.63
C MET A 283 18.86 -10.89 -13.32
N ARG A 284 18.21 -12.06 -13.27
CA ARG A 284 18.90 -13.36 -13.12
C ARG A 284 19.85 -13.65 -14.28
N ALA A 285 19.45 -13.31 -15.51
CA ALA A 285 20.35 -13.43 -16.67
C ALA A 285 21.57 -12.50 -16.62
N LEU A 286 21.48 -11.42 -15.84
CA LEU A 286 22.59 -10.49 -15.54
C LEU A 286 23.41 -10.91 -14.30
N GLY A 287 23.08 -12.02 -13.65
CA GLY A 287 23.78 -12.54 -12.48
C GLY A 287 23.28 -12.03 -11.13
N PHE A 288 22.14 -11.35 -11.05
CA PHE A 288 21.53 -10.94 -9.79
C PHE A 288 20.61 -12.03 -9.25
N ASN A 289 20.60 -12.19 -7.92
CA ASN A 289 19.69 -13.08 -7.22
C ASN A 289 18.59 -12.31 -6.48
N THR A 290 17.38 -12.86 -6.44
CA THR A 290 16.26 -12.33 -5.65
C THR A 290 16.44 -12.66 -4.17
N LEU A 291 15.97 -11.77 -3.30
CA LEU A 291 16.00 -11.96 -1.85
C LEU A 291 15.03 -13.06 -1.40
N LEU A 292 13.89 -13.17 -2.06
CA LEU A 292 12.83 -14.14 -1.76
C LEU A 292 12.75 -15.21 -2.85
N ASP A 293 12.19 -16.36 -2.48
CA ASP A 293 11.75 -17.39 -3.41
C ASP A 293 10.55 -16.93 -4.24
N ASP A 294 10.38 -17.50 -5.44
CA ASP A 294 9.42 -17.00 -6.43
C ASP A 294 7.96 -17.00 -5.96
N GLU A 295 7.57 -18.00 -5.16
CA GLU A 295 6.22 -18.13 -4.60
C GLU A 295 5.85 -17.09 -3.57
N LEU A 296 6.83 -16.39 -2.99
CA LEU A 296 6.64 -15.38 -1.96
C LEU A 296 6.52 -13.96 -2.54
N HIS A 297 6.86 -13.79 -3.82
CA HIS A 297 6.90 -12.47 -4.43
C HIS A 297 5.53 -11.82 -4.61
N SER A 298 5.45 -10.57 -4.16
CA SER A 298 4.43 -9.62 -4.62
C SER A 298 4.78 -9.11 -6.03
N PRO A 299 3.80 -8.90 -6.93
CA PRO A 299 4.07 -8.32 -8.25
C PRO A 299 4.36 -6.81 -8.23
N ILE A 300 4.59 -6.23 -7.07
CA ILE A 300 4.70 -4.78 -6.85
C ILE A 300 6.16 -4.31 -6.87
N ILE A 301 7.02 -5.02 -6.17
CA ILE A 301 8.44 -4.68 -5.99
C ILE A 301 9.23 -5.96 -5.74
N THR A 302 10.45 -6.01 -6.26
CA THR A 302 11.37 -7.12 -6.03
C THR A 302 12.65 -6.60 -5.36
N ALA A 303 13.08 -7.29 -4.30
CA ALA A 303 14.38 -7.07 -3.68
C ALA A 303 15.41 -8.04 -4.28
N PHE A 304 16.57 -7.50 -4.62
CA PHE A 304 17.72 -8.22 -5.16
C PHE A 304 18.91 -8.07 -4.21
N TYR A 305 19.68 -9.14 -4.02
CA TYR A 305 20.94 -9.05 -3.32
C TYR A 305 21.90 -8.12 -4.05
N SER A 306 22.63 -7.32 -3.30
CA SER A 306 23.77 -6.55 -3.83
C SER A 306 24.86 -7.52 -4.30
N PRO A 307 25.59 -7.22 -5.40
CA PRO A 307 26.75 -7.99 -5.81
C PRO A 307 27.82 -8.05 -4.73
N GLU A 308 28.42 -9.23 -4.51
CA GLU A 308 29.51 -9.42 -3.55
C GLU A 308 30.88 -8.87 -4.05
N ASP A 309 30.91 -8.22 -5.20
CA ASP A 309 32.12 -7.64 -5.77
C ASP A 309 32.63 -6.47 -4.91
N PRO A 310 33.91 -6.44 -4.52
CA PRO A 310 34.48 -5.39 -3.65
C PRO A 310 34.45 -3.99 -4.29
N GLN A 311 34.28 -3.88 -5.60
CA GLN A 311 34.13 -2.60 -6.30
C GLN A 311 32.68 -2.10 -6.32
N TYR A 312 31.69 -2.97 -6.08
CA TYR A 312 30.28 -2.58 -6.07
C TYR A 312 29.98 -1.55 -4.97
N ARG A 313 29.26 -0.51 -5.32
CA ARG A 313 28.65 0.47 -4.41
C ARG A 313 27.27 0.81 -4.92
N PHE A 314 26.24 0.61 -4.12
CA PHE A 314 24.86 0.94 -4.51
C PHE A 314 24.73 2.40 -4.98
N SER A 315 25.36 3.35 -4.29
CA SER A 315 25.32 4.77 -4.65
C SER A 315 25.83 5.07 -6.06
N GLU A 316 26.90 4.38 -6.50
CA GLU A 316 27.43 4.53 -7.86
C GLU A 316 26.55 3.84 -8.90
N PHE A 317 26.06 2.63 -8.60
CA PHE A 317 25.10 1.91 -9.44
C PHE A 317 23.82 2.73 -9.64
N TYR A 318 23.26 3.25 -8.56
CA TYR A 318 22.10 4.15 -8.57
C TYR A 318 22.35 5.40 -9.42
N ARG A 319 23.51 6.06 -9.23
CA ARG A 319 23.88 7.27 -9.97
C ARG A 319 23.89 7.00 -11.48
N ARG A 320 24.52 5.89 -11.92
CA ARG A 320 24.62 5.49 -13.33
C ARG A 320 23.25 5.18 -13.95
N LEU A 321 22.36 4.53 -13.21
CA LEU A 321 21.00 4.29 -13.66
C LEU A 321 20.20 5.58 -13.76
N LYS A 322 20.33 6.45 -12.78
CA LYS A 322 19.64 7.75 -12.77
C LYS A 322 20.09 8.64 -13.92
N GLU A 323 21.34 8.62 -14.31
CA GLU A 323 21.86 9.34 -15.48
C GLU A 323 21.23 8.83 -16.79
N GLN A 324 20.81 7.58 -16.83
CA GLN A 324 20.07 6.96 -17.94
C GLN A 324 18.55 7.10 -17.81
N GLY A 325 18.06 7.82 -16.79
CA GLY A 325 16.64 8.11 -16.59
C GLY A 325 15.88 7.13 -15.67
N PHE A 326 16.56 6.17 -15.04
CA PHE A 326 15.94 5.18 -14.15
C PHE A 326 16.27 5.41 -12.69
N VAL A 327 15.25 5.41 -11.83
CA VAL A 327 15.39 5.57 -10.38
C VAL A 327 14.92 4.31 -9.69
N ILE A 328 15.87 3.55 -9.12
CA ILE A 328 15.62 2.37 -8.28
C ILE A 328 15.65 2.74 -6.80
N TYR A 329 15.45 1.78 -5.90
CA TYR A 329 15.31 2.05 -4.48
C TYR A 329 16.35 1.30 -3.64
N PRO A 330 16.91 1.92 -2.57
CA PRO A 330 17.82 1.22 -1.68
C PRO A 330 17.11 0.07 -0.96
N GLY A 331 17.87 -0.91 -0.52
CA GLY A 331 17.38 -1.96 0.36
C GLY A 331 16.91 -1.41 1.71
N LYS A 332 16.12 -2.20 2.42
CA LYS A 332 15.57 -1.85 3.73
C LYS A 332 15.60 -3.04 4.71
N VAL A 333 16.10 -4.19 4.26
CA VAL A 333 16.28 -5.38 5.09
C VAL A 333 17.48 -5.19 6.00
N SER A 334 17.35 -5.57 7.27
CA SER A 334 18.37 -5.32 8.28
C SER A 334 19.58 -6.26 8.19
N GLN A 335 19.38 -7.48 7.64
CA GLN A 335 20.34 -8.56 7.69
C GLN A 335 21.03 -8.87 6.34
N SER A 336 20.68 -8.15 5.28
CA SER A 336 21.20 -8.42 3.95
C SER A 336 21.45 -7.12 3.19
N ASP A 337 22.60 -7.01 2.53
CA ASP A 337 22.82 -5.93 1.60
C ASP A 337 22.04 -6.21 0.31
N CYS A 338 21.06 -5.36 0.05
CA CYS A 338 20.14 -5.52 -1.08
C CYS A 338 19.69 -4.17 -1.63
N PHE A 339 19.07 -4.19 -2.80
CA PHE A 339 18.36 -3.06 -3.38
C PHE A 339 17.03 -3.53 -3.95
N ARG A 340 16.14 -2.58 -4.25
CA ARG A 340 14.78 -2.89 -4.67
C ARG A 340 14.47 -2.21 -6.00
N ILE A 341 13.69 -2.90 -6.84
CA ILE A 341 13.14 -2.38 -8.08
C ILE A 341 11.64 -2.60 -8.06
N GLY A 342 10.86 -1.50 -8.04
CA GLY A 342 9.43 -1.52 -8.21
C GLY A 342 9.05 -1.54 -9.69
N ASN A 343 7.87 -2.05 -10.00
CA ASN A 343 7.38 -2.15 -11.38
C ASN A 343 5.93 -1.66 -11.52
N ILE A 344 5.48 -0.86 -10.55
CA ILE A 344 4.17 -0.21 -10.54
C ILE A 344 4.26 1.22 -11.11
N GLY A 345 3.11 1.78 -11.46
CA GLY A 345 3.04 3.10 -12.11
C GLY A 345 2.96 2.99 -13.63
N GLU A 346 3.25 4.09 -14.31
CA GLU A 346 3.38 4.15 -15.78
C GLU A 346 4.65 3.42 -16.23
N VAL A 347 4.66 2.09 -16.03
CA VAL A 347 5.76 1.18 -16.36
C VAL A 347 5.21 0.03 -17.21
N TYR A 348 5.79 -0.16 -18.38
CA TYR A 348 5.36 -1.13 -19.38
C TYR A 348 6.52 -2.06 -19.78
N ALA A 349 6.24 -3.11 -20.54
CA ALA A 349 7.23 -4.12 -20.95
C ALA A 349 8.45 -3.50 -21.68
N ALA A 350 8.24 -2.45 -22.47
CA ALA A 350 9.33 -1.74 -23.15
C ALA A 350 10.27 -1.05 -22.15
N ASP A 351 9.72 -0.51 -21.05
CA ASP A 351 10.50 0.15 -20.00
C ASP A 351 11.35 -0.84 -19.24
N ILE A 352 10.82 -2.04 -18.97
CA ILE A 352 11.59 -3.13 -18.33
C ILE A 352 12.75 -3.57 -19.23
N THR A 353 12.52 -3.69 -20.54
CA THR A 353 13.59 -4.01 -21.51
C THR A 353 14.68 -2.93 -21.53
N ALA A 354 14.28 -1.67 -21.55
CA ALA A 354 15.20 -0.52 -21.51
C ALA A 354 15.98 -0.46 -20.18
N LEU A 355 15.29 -0.71 -19.04
CA LEU A 355 15.92 -0.81 -17.73
C LEU A 355 17.01 -1.89 -17.69
N LEU A 356 16.71 -3.10 -18.17
CA LEU A 356 17.68 -4.21 -18.18
C LEU A 356 18.91 -3.88 -19.03
N THR A 357 18.72 -3.16 -20.13
CA THR A 357 19.83 -2.65 -20.96
C THR A 357 20.66 -1.60 -20.21
N ALA A 358 19.99 -0.70 -19.49
CA ALA A 358 20.65 0.32 -18.66
C ALA A 358 21.42 -0.32 -17.49
N ILE A 359 20.85 -1.34 -16.85
CA ILE A 359 21.51 -2.11 -15.77
C ILE A 359 22.80 -2.75 -16.31
N ARG A 360 22.76 -3.45 -17.44
CA ARG A 360 23.95 -4.05 -18.07
C ARG A 360 25.06 -3.00 -18.30
N THR A 361 24.68 -1.81 -18.76
CA THR A 361 25.64 -0.71 -19.00
C THR A 361 26.19 -0.13 -17.68
N ALA A 362 25.38 -0.13 -16.63
CA ALA A 362 25.73 0.41 -15.32
C ALA A 362 26.59 -0.56 -14.46
N MET A 363 26.71 -1.82 -14.84
CA MET A 363 27.52 -2.84 -14.15
C MET A 363 29.03 -2.60 -14.37
N TYR A 364 29.58 -1.59 -13.69
CA TYR A 364 30.97 -1.15 -13.82
C TYR A 364 31.97 -2.08 -13.14
N TRP A 365 31.53 -2.89 -12.19
CA TRP A 365 32.36 -3.84 -11.45
C TRP A 365 32.67 -5.14 -12.22
N THR A 366 32.00 -5.39 -13.33
CA THR A 366 32.22 -6.58 -14.18
C THR A 366 33.20 -6.34 -15.35
N LYS A 367 33.85 -5.16 -15.39
CA LYS A 367 34.75 -4.77 -16.48
C LYS A 367 36.21 -4.98 -16.13
#